data_6265f20c08482c0abc89be82acdfe8c2
#
_entry.id   6265f20c08482c0abc89be82acdfe8c2
#
_cell.length_a   1.000
_cell.length_b   1.000
_cell.length_c   1.000
_cell.angle_alpha   90.00
_cell.angle_beta   90.00
_cell.angle_gamma   90.00
#
_symmetry.space_group_name_H-M   'P 1'
#
loop_
_entity.id
_entity.type
_entity.pdbx_description
1 polymer ?
#
loop_
_entity_poly.entity_id
_entity_poly.type
_entity_poly.pdbx_seq_one_letter_code
_entity_poly.pdbx_strand_id
1 'polypeptide(L)'
;SALDPETIGDVLAVMQKLAHDGMNMIVVTHEMGFAREVADRIIFMADGEVLVDTTDVDDFFDNPSEPRAQQFLSKIINHESDKVK
;
A
#
# COMPACT_ATOMS: atom_id res chain seq x y z
N SER A 1 -11.66 14.53 -11.00
CA SER A 1 -12.48 13.37 -10.69
C SER A 1 -11.64 12.13 -10.53
N ALA A 2 -12.10 11.24 -9.72
CA ALA A 2 -11.39 10.00 -9.46
C ALA A 2 -11.50 9.04 -10.65
N LEU A 3 -10.49 8.21 -10.81
CA LEU A 3 -10.54 7.10 -11.75
C LEU A 3 -11.55 6.08 -11.25
N ASP A 4 -12.24 5.43 -12.19
CA ASP A 4 -13.13 4.35 -11.78
C ASP A 4 -12.32 3.10 -11.41
N PRO A 5 -12.93 2.12 -10.73
CA PRO A 5 -12.20 0.94 -10.26
C PRO A 5 -11.52 0.15 -11.37
N GLU A 6 -12.12 0.08 -12.55
CA GLU A 6 -11.52 -0.61 -13.68
C GLU A 6 -10.25 0.08 -14.16
N THR A 7 -10.31 1.40 -14.29
CA THR A 7 -9.17 2.19 -14.74
C THR A 7 -8.03 2.11 -13.73
N ILE A 8 -8.36 2.18 -12.44
CA ILE A 8 -7.36 2.03 -11.38
C ILE A 8 -6.66 0.68 -11.48
N GLY A 9 -7.42 -0.39 -11.70
CA GLY A 9 -6.86 -1.72 -11.85
C GLY A 9 -5.90 -1.82 -13.03
N ASP A 10 -6.24 -1.20 -14.15
CA ASP A 10 -5.38 -1.21 -15.33
C ASP A 10 -4.08 -0.45 -15.07
N VAL A 11 -4.16 0.70 -14.40
CA VAL A 11 -2.97 1.48 -14.06
C VAL A 11 -2.07 0.70 -13.11
N LEU A 12 -2.65 0.09 -12.09
CA LEU A 12 -1.86 -0.69 -11.12
C LEU A 12 -1.19 -1.89 -11.78
N ALA A 13 -1.86 -2.53 -12.74
CA ALA A 13 -1.27 -3.65 -13.47
C ALA A 13 -0.04 -3.22 -14.26
N VAL A 14 -0.10 -2.06 -14.92
CA VAL A 14 1.04 -1.53 -15.65
C VAL A 14 2.19 -1.21 -14.70
N MET A 15 1.91 -0.56 -13.58
CA MET A 15 2.92 -0.22 -12.59
C MET A 15 3.57 -1.47 -12.01
N GLN A 16 2.79 -2.49 -11.76
CA GLN A 16 3.27 -3.77 -11.24
C GLN A 16 4.25 -4.41 -12.22
N LYS A 17 3.92 -4.37 -13.50
CA LYS A 17 4.81 -4.90 -14.54
C LYS A 17 6.12 -4.12 -14.59
N LEU A 18 6.06 -2.79 -14.53
CA LEU A 18 7.26 -1.96 -14.54
C LEU A 18 8.15 -2.25 -13.34
N ALA A 19 7.56 -2.40 -12.16
CA ALA A 19 8.31 -2.75 -10.96
C ALA A 19 8.97 -4.12 -11.10
N HIS A 20 8.25 -5.08 -11.65
CA HIS A 20 8.76 -6.42 -11.86
C HIS A 20 9.92 -6.43 -12.85
N ASP A 21 9.90 -5.54 -13.82
CA ASP A 21 10.97 -5.40 -14.82
C ASP A 21 12.20 -4.66 -14.27
N GLY A 22 12.19 -4.29 -13.00
CA GLY A 22 13.34 -3.71 -12.33
C GLY A 22 13.39 -2.18 -12.35
N MET A 23 12.30 -1.52 -12.73
CA MET A 23 12.27 -0.07 -12.72
C MET A 23 12.23 0.47 -11.30
N ASN A 24 13.07 1.47 -11.02
CA ASN A 24 13.05 2.16 -9.72
C ASN A 24 11.88 3.14 -9.71
N MET A 25 10.98 2.97 -8.74
CA MET A 25 9.79 3.82 -8.63
C MET A 25 9.52 4.21 -7.19
N ILE A 26 8.99 5.42 -7.03
CA ILE A 26 8.41 5.85 -5.76
C ILE A 26 6.91 6.01 -6.02
N VAL A 27 6.10 5.29 -5.25
CA VAL A 27 4.65 5.28 -5.42
C VAL A 27 4.00 5.75 -4.13
N VAL A 28 3.14 6.75 -4.23
CA VAL A 28 2.33 7.22 -3.11
C VAL A 28 0.92 6.71 -3.33
N THR A 29 0.42 5.88 -2.44
CA THR A 29 -0.85 5.20 -2.66
C THR A 29 -1.52 4.79 -1.37
N HIS A 30 -2.84 4.66 -1.42
CA HIS A 30 -3.64 4.04 -0.37
C HIS A 30 -4.04 2.61 -0.76
N GLU A 31 -3.63 2.15 -1.93
CA GLU A 31 -3.93 0.80 -2.40
C GLU A 31 -2.96 -0.20 -1.76
N MET A 32 -3.36 -0.74 -0.62
CA MET A 32 -2.48 -1.55 0.20
C MET A 32 -2.18 -2.92 -0.39
N GLY A 33 -3.13 -3.51 -1.10
CA GLY A 33 -2.87 -4.78 -1.80
C GLY A 33 -1.79 -4.64 -2.85
N PHE A 34 -1.85 -3.56 -3.63
CA PHE A 34 -0.84 -3.25 -4.62
C PHE A 34 0.52 -2.99 -3.95
N ALA A 35 0.53 -2.16 -2.89
CA ALA A 35 1.75 -1.84 -2.19
C ALA A 35 2.44 -3.10 -1.65
N ARG A 36 1.67 -3.99 -1.03
CA ARG A 36 2.21 -5.22 -0.47
C ARG A 36 2.84 -6.09 -1.56
N GLU A 37 2.22 -6.12 -2.74
CA GLU A 37 2.65 -7.00 -3.81
C GLU A 37 3.92 -6.52 -4.50
N VAL A 38 4.09 -5.21 -4.67
CA VAL A 38 5.18 -4.67 -5.48
C VAL A 38 6.27 -3.95 -4.71
N ALA A 39 6.02 -3.55 -3.47
CA ALA A 39 7.00 -2.75 -2.74
C ALA A 39 8.17 -3.57 -2.24
N ASP A 40 9.36 -3.00 -2.36
CA ASP A 40 10.57 -3.52 -1.73
C ASP A 40 10.87 -2.77 -0.44
N ARG A 41 10.27 -1.60 -0.28
CA ARG A 41 10.44 -0.75 0.89
C ARG A 41 9.16 0.03 1.11
N ILE A 42 8.74 0.08 2.37
CA ILE A 42 7.54 0.82 2.77
C ILE A 42 7.95 2.00 3.64
N ILE A 43 7.42 3.16 3.29
CA ILE A 43 7.58 4.36 4.12
C ILE A 43 6.18 4.83 4.48
N PHE A 44 5.86 4.78 5.76
CA PHE A 44 4.57 5.22 6.26
C PHE A 44 4.72 6.60 6.89
N MET A 45 3.94 7.54 6.41
CA MET A 45 4.03 8.94 6.85
C MET A 45 2.68 9.40 7.40
N ALA A 46 2.75 10.21 8.44
CA ALA A 46 1.58 10.85 9.01
C ALA A 46 2.00 12.17 9.67
N ASP A 47 1.16 13.17 9.53
CA ASP A 47 1.39 14.49 10.15
C ASP A 47 2.74 15.10 9.76
N GLY A 48 3.17 14.87 8.53
CA GLY A 48 4.44 15.41 8.03
C GLY A 48 5.68 14.68 8.54
N GLU A 49 5.50 13.55 9.19
CA GLU A 49 6.62 12.79 9.76
C GLU A 49 6.66 11.38 9.18
N VAL A 50 7.88 10.85 9.04
CA VAL A 50 8.08 9.45 8.71
C VAL A 50 7.98 8.63 9.98
N LEU A 51 6.95 7.80 10.08
CA LEU A 51 6.72 6.97 11.26
C LEU A 51 7.29 5.56 11.10
N VAL A 52 7.32 5.05 9.88
CA VAL A 52 7.89 3.73 9.59
C VAL A 52 8.69 3.82 8.30
N ASP A 53 9.83 3.15 8.28
CA ASP A 53 10.66 3.00 7.10
C ASP A 53 11.27 1.60 7.19
N THR A 54 10.76 0.68 6.39
CA THR A 54 11.16 -0.73 6.50
C THR A 54 11.25 -1.40 5.14
N THR A 55 12.16 -2.37 5.05
CA THR A 55 12.25 -3.25 3.89
C THR A 55 11.56 -4.58 4.14
N ASP A 56 11.07 -4.81 5.37
CA ASP A 56 10.30 -6.02 5.68
C ASP A 56 8.82 -5.74 5.43
N VAL A 57 8.43 -5.85 4.17
CA VAL A 57 7.08 -5.49 3.72
C VAL A 57 6.02 -6.36 4.39
N ASP A 58 6.25 -7.65 4.46
CA ASP A 58 5.27 -8.56 5.06
C ASP A 58 5.06 -8.25 6.56
N ASP A 59 6.14 -7.97 7.28
CA ASP A 59 6.05 -7.61 8.69
C ASP A 59 5.26 -6.31 8.89
N PHE A 60 5.45 -5.35 7.99
CA PHE A 60 4.71 -4.10 8.08
C PHE A 60 3.20 -4.35 8.01
N PHE A 61 2.75 -5.23 7.12
CA PHE A 61 1.32 -5.50 6.95
C PHE A 61 0.79 -6.49 7.97
N ASP A 62 1.55 -7.51 8.33
CA ASP A 62 1.08 -8.56 9.21
C ASP A 62 1.27 -8.26 10.68
N ASN A 63 2.29 -7.49 11.02
CA ASN A 63 2.64 -7.24 12.42
C ASN A 63 3.21 -5.83 12.62
N PRO A 64 2.45 -4.79 12.24
CA PRO A 64 2.95 -3.42 12.38
C PRO A 64 3.12 -3.04 13.86
N SER A 65 4.26 -2.45 14.19
CA SER A 65 4.55 -2.03 15.55
C SER A 65 4.17 -0.57 15.82
N GLU A 66 4.05 0.23 14.76
CA GLU A 66 3.69 1.65 14.89
C GLU A 66 2.17 1.80 15.08
N PRO A 67 1.71 2.44 16.17
CA PRO A 67 0.27 2.55 16.45
C PRO A 67 -0.54 3.20 15.32
N ARG A 68 0.00 4.23 14.67
CA ARG A 68 -0.70 4.88 13.56
C ARG A 68 -0.85 3.96 12.37
N ALA A 69 0.19 3.16 12.08
CA ALA A 69 0.13 2.17 11.01
C ALA A 69 -0.87 1.07 11.34
N GLN A 70 -0.89 0.61 12.58
CA GLN A 70 -1.88 -0.39 13.02
C GLN A 70 -3.30 0.12 12.80
N GLN A 71 -3.56 1.36 13.17
CA GLN A 71 -4.87 1.97 13.03
C GLN A 71 -5.26 2.11 11.57
N PHE A 72 -4.34 2.58 10.75
CA PHE A 72 -4.57 2.77 9.32
C PHE A 72 -4.90 1.45 8.62
N LEU A 73 -4.07 0.43 8.85
CA LEU A 73 -4.26 -0.87 8.22
C LEU A 73 -5.54 -1.55 8.71
N SER A 74 -5.87 -1.39 9.98
CA SER A 74 -7.10 -1.93 10.53
C SER A 74 -8.33 -1.35 9.84
N LYS A 75 -8.34 -0.05 9.60
CA LYS A 75 -9.46 0.60 8.93
C LYS A 75 -9.62 0.12 7.49
N ILE A 76 -8.51 -0.05 6.78
CA ILE A 76 -8.56 -0.50 5.40
C ILE A 76 -9.03 -1.95 5.32
N ILE A 77 -8.52 -2.81 6.16
CA ILE A 77 -8.91 -4.23 6.18
C ILE A 77 -10.39 -4.38 6.55
N ASN A 78 -10.85 -3.64 7.56
CA ASN A 78 -12.25 -3.69 7.96
C ASN A 78 -13.16 -3.21 6.84
N HIS A 79 -12.75 -2.16 6.12
CA HIS A 79 -13.53 -1.63 5.02
C HIS A 79 -13.62 -2.64 3.87
N GLU A 80 -12.53 -3.31 3.56
CA GLU A 80 -12.50 -4.36 2.55
C GLU A 80 -13.40 -5.54 2.94
N SER A 81 -13.38 -5.92 4.21
CA SER A 81 -14.25 -6.97 4.72
C SER A 81 -15.72 -6.62 4.54
N ASP A 82 -16.08 -5.37 4.78
CA ASP A 82 -17.45 -4.91 4.58
C ASP A 82 -17.87 -5.01 3.13
N LYS A 83 -16.96 -4.75 2.20
CA LYS A 83 -17.25 -4.86 0.77
C LYS A 83 -17.47 -6.28 0.32
N VAL A 84 -16.82 -7.22 0.93
CA VAL A 84 -16.93 -8.64 0.58
C VAL A 84 -18.29 -9.20 0.92
N LYS A 85 -18.94 -8.61 1.87
CA LYS A 85 -20.31 -9.02 2.22
C LYS A 85 -21.31 -8.47 1.24
#